data_e8335ac51abedaab99aa52971e07b23d
#
_entry.id   e8335ac51abedaab99aa52971e07b23d
#
_cell.length_a   1.000
_cell.length_b   1.000
_cell.length_c   1.000
_cell.angle_alpha   90.00
_cell.angle_beta   90.00
_cell.angle_gamma   90.00
#
_symmetry.space_group_name_H-M   'P 1'
#
loop_
_entity.id
_entity.type
_entity.pdbx_description
1 polymer ?
#
loop_
_entity_poly.entity_id
_entity_poly.type
_entity_poly.pdbx_seq_one_letter_code
_entity_poly.pdbx_strand_id
1 'polypeptide(L)'
;MKLDLKNMGLVLEGGGMRGVFTCGVLDYFMDHHIEFPYGIGVSAGACNGLSYMSHQRGRAKYSNIDMMAKYHYIGLKYLWYQHSILDQKLLYEIFPEELLPYDYQAYYENPARFEMVTTNCMTGRACYLEEKKDKERLLAIAKASSSLPYVCPITYVDGRPMLDGGIVDSIPVLRAIEQGYERNVVVLTRNRGYRKSEKDIRVPRFIYTRYPRLRVVLSRRCQVYNQQLEMIERMEDEGRIIAIRPEQRVVVNRIE
;
A
#
# COMPACT_ATOMS: atom_id res chain seq x y z
N MET A 1 1.03 -19.98 -23.11
CA MET A 1 -0.33 -19.97 -22.50
C MET A 1 -0.72 -18.52 -22.31
N LYS A 2 -1.73 -18.03 -23.02
CA LYS A 2 -2.20 -16.64 -22.85
C LYS A 2 -2.98 -16.59 -21.54
N LEU A 3 -2.50 -15.84 -20.55
CA LEU A 3 -3.21 -15.64 -19.28
C LEU A 3 -4.53 -14.90 -19.57
N ASP A 4 -5.64 -15.49 -19.15
CA ASP A 4 -6.92 -14.78 -19.14
C ASP A 4 -6.96 -13.87 -17.90
N LEU A 5 -6.66 -12.59 -18.11
CA LEU A 5 -6.61 -11.59 -17.05
C LEU A 5 -8.01 -11.07 -16.65
N LYS A 6 -9.06 -11.37 -17.42
CA LYS A 6 -10.40 -10.82 -17.18
C LYS A 6 -11.00 -11.18 -15.83
N ASN A 7 -10.55 -12.29 -15.24
CA ASN A 7 -11.02 -12.77 -13.94
C ASN A 7 -9.87 -12.80 -12.89
N MET A 8 -8.80 -12.03 -13.12
CA MET A 8 -7.67 -11.97 -12.20
C MET A 8 -7.61 -10.62 -11.50
N GLY A 9 -7.32 -10.65 -10.20
CA GLY A 9 -7.04 -9.47 -9.40
C GLY A 9 -5.53 -9.19 -9.28
N LEU A 10 -5.18 -7.93 -9.07
CA LEU A 10 -3.83 -7.47 -8.74
C LEU A 10 -3.77 -7.06 -7.28
N VAL A 11 -2.92 -7.71 -6.49
CA VAL A 11 -2.74 -7.43 -5.07
C VAL A 11 -1.33 -6.89 -4.84
N LEU A 12 -1.23 -5.67 -4.28
CA LEU A 12 0.02 -4.96 -4.07
C LEU A 12 0.32 -4.80 -2.57
N GLU A 13 1.34 -5.52 -2.10
CA GLU A 13 1.79 -5.46 -0.71
C GLU A 13 2.29 -4.07 -0.33
N GLY A 14 2.04 -3.66 0.92
CA GLY A 14 2.69 -2.51 1.54
C GLY A 14 4.14 -2.78 1.91
N GLY A 15 5.03 -1.79 1.76
CA GLY A 15 6.45 -2.05 2.04
C GLY A 15 7.32 -0.83 2.33
N GLY A 16 6.78 0.39 2.32
CA GLY A 16 7.57 1.62 2.34
C GLY A 16 8.54 1.62 1.16
N MET A 17 9.80 1.99 1.38
CA MET A 17 10.82 2.07 0.30
C MET A 17 11.07 0.75 -0.44
N ARG A 18 10.74 -0.41 0.15
CA ARG A 18 10.81 -1.70 -0.59
C ARG A 18 9.82 -1.79 -1.75
N GLY A 19 8.83 -0.91 -1.77
CA GLY A 19 7.90 -0.74 -2.89
C GLY A 19 8.56 -0.38 -4.23
N VAL A 20 9.87 -0.03 -4.24
CA VAL A 20 10.64 0.15 -5.49
C VAL A 20 10.66 -1.11 -6.35
N PHE A 21 10.60 -2.30 -5.75
CA PHE A 21 10.42 -3.54 -6.49
C PHE A 21 9.07 -3.57 -7.22
N THR A 22 8.01 -3.18 -6.52
CA THR A 22 6.66 -3.08 -7.10
C THR A 22 6.60 -2.09 -8.26
N CYS A 23 7.36 -0.96 -8.19
CA CYS A 23 7.44 -0.01 -9.31
C CYS A 23 7.92 -0.70 -10.60
N GLY A 24 9.00 -1.50 -10.51
CA GLY A 24 9.54 -2.21 -11.68
C GLY A 24 8.55 -3.24 -12.25
N VAL A 25 7.83 -3.96 -11.38
CA VAL A 25 6.81 -4.92 -11.81
C VAL A 25 5.65 -4.21 -12.52
N LEU A 26 5.17 -3.08 -11.99
CA LEU A 26 4.08 -2.32 -12.59
C LEU A 26 4.48 -1.64 -13.90
N ASP A 27 5.72 -1.12 -13.99
CA ASP A 27 6.26 -0.60 -15.24
C ASP A 27 6.34 -1.70 -16.31
N TYR A 28 6.81 -2.90 -15.94
CA TYR A 28 6.80 -4.05 -16.84
C TYR A 28 5.39 -4.41 -17.32
N PHE A 29 4.40 -4.37 -16.43
CA PHE A 29 3.01 -4.63 -16.82
C PHE A 29 2.50 -3.60 -17.83
N MET A 30 2.80 -2.32 -17.62
CA MET A 30 2.43 -1.27 -18.57
C MET A 30 3.15 -1.43 -19.93
N ASP A 31 4.44 -1.75 -19.94
CA ASP A 31 5.23 -1.96 -21.16
C ASP A 31 4.70 -3.16 -22.01
N HIS A 32 4.05 -4.12 -21.34
CA HIS A 32 3.50 -5.33 -21.98
C HIS A 32 1.96 -5.33 -22.09
N HIS A 33 1.30 -4.19 -21.84
CA HIS A 33 -0.16 -4.06 -21.89
C HIS A 33 -0.88 -5.12 -21.05
N ILE A 34 -0.32 -5.44 -19.87
CA ILE A 34 -0.91 -6.35 -18.90
C ILE A 34 -1.81 -5.51 -17.98
N GLU A 35 -3.12 -5.68 -18.12
CA GLU A 35 -4.13 -4.91 -17.38
C GLU A 35 -5.03 -5.84 -16.57
N PHE A 36 -5.36 -5.41 -15.36
CA PHE A 36 -6.23 -6.15 -14.45
C PHE A 36 -7.54 -5.38 -14.24
N PRO A 37 -8.71 -6.07 -14.26
CA PRO A 37 -10.01 -5.42 -14.04
C PRO A 37 -10.21 -4.95 -12.59
N TYR A 38 -9.40 -5.46 -11.68
CA TYR A 38 -9.41 -5.12 -10.26
C TYR A 38 -7.99 -5.11 -9.69
N GLY A 39 -7.72 -4.12 -8.89
CA GLY A 39 -6.51 -4.03 -8.08
C GLY A 39 -6.79 -3.63 -6.66
N ILE A 40 -5.92 -4.03 -5.75
CA ILE A 40 -5.96 -3.61 -4.36
C ILE A 40 -4.54 -3.39 -3.85
N GLY A 41 -4.33 -2.28 -3.17
CA GLY A 41 -3.00 -1.90 -2.68
C GLY A 41 -2.99 -1.41 -1.24
N VAL A 42 -1.84 -1.54 -0.60
CA VAL A 42 -1.62 -1.15 0.78
C VAL A 42 -0.41 -0.24 0.87
N SER A 43 -0.52 0.94 1.51
CA SER A 43 0.64 1.81 1.78
C SER A 43 1.39 2.17 0.46
N ALA A 44 2.69 1.87 0.37
CA ALA A 44 3.46 2.05 -0.86
C ALA A 44 2.83 1.29 -2.06
N GLY A 45 2.23 0.12 -1.85
CA GLY A 45 1.50 -0.62 -2.88
C GLY A 45 0.27 0.14 -3.38
N ALA A 46 -0.45 0.87 -2.51
CA ALA A 46 -1.56 1.73 -2.90
C ALA A 46 -1.07 2.91 -3.77
N CYS A 47 -0.02 3.61 -3.33
CA CYS A 47 0.53 4.74 -4.08
C CYS A 47 1.11 4.33 -5.45
N ASN A 48 1.81 3.20 -5.52
CA ASN A 48 2.34 2.66 -6.76
C ASN A 48 1.21 2.19 -7.70
N GLY A 49 0.18 1.55 -7.12
CA GLY A 49 -1.00 1.11 -7.84
C GLY A 49 -1.78 2.26 -8.49
N LEU A 50 -1.88 3.42 -7.84
CA LEU A 50 -2.47 4.61 -8.44
C LEU A 50 -1.74 5.02 -9.73
N SER A 51 -0.39 5.00 -9.74
CA SER A 51 0.39 5.31 -10.95
C SER A 51 0.16 4.30 -12.07
N TYR A 52 -0.02 3.02 -11.74
CA TYR A 52 -0.36 1.98 -12.70
C TYR A 52 -1.79 2.16 -13.25
N MET A 53 -2.76 2.42 -12.38
CA MET A 53 -4.16 2.62 -12.76
C MET A 53 -4.41 3.89 -13.57
N SER A 54 -3.51 4.87 -13.53
CA SER A 54 -3.51 6.07 -14.38
C SER A 54 -2.62 5.92 -15.61
N HIS A 55 -2.08 4.72 -15.89
CA HIS A 55 -1.16 4.44 -17.00
C HIS A 55 0.09 5.33 -17.05
N GLN A 56 0.50 5.89 -15.91
CA GLN A 56 1.67 6.76 -15.82
C GLN A 56 2.97 5.95 -15.60
N ARG A 57 3.46 5.35 -16.66
CA ARG A 57 4.69 4.55 -16.67
C ARG A 57 5.87 5.35 -16.14
N GLY A 58 6.64 4.74 -15.23
CA GLY A 58 7.81 5.33 -14.59
C GLY A 58 7.48 6.31 -13.44
N ARG A 59 6.22 6.76 -13.30
CA ARG A 59 5.84 7.74 -12.26
C ARG A 59 6.13 7.23 -10.85
N ALA A 60 5.78 5.97 -10.57
CA ALA A 60 6.03 5.36 -9.26
C ALA A 60 7.54 5.26 -8.96
N LYS A 61 8.36 4.85 -9.94
CA LYS A 61 9.83 4.82 -9.81
C LYS A 61 10.38 6.23 -9.57
N TYR A 62 9.95 7.20 -10.37
CA TYR A 62 10.43 8.57 -10.25
C TYR A 62 10.10 9.17 -8.88
N SER A 63 8.86 8.95 -8.37
CA SER A 63 8.46 9.37 -7.03
C SER A 63 9.30 8.73 -5.92
N ASN A 64 9.50 7.42 -5.98
CA ASN A 64 10.15 6.67 -4.88
C ASN A 64 11.68 6.75 -4.89
N ILE A 65 12.32 6.98 -6.05
CA ILE A 65 13.77 7.03 -6.19
C ILE A 65 14.24 8.45 -6.44
N ASP A 66 13.89 9.02 -7.59
CA ASP A 66 14.47 10.29 -8.06
C ASP A 66 14.02 11.47 -7.18
N MET A 67 12.72 11.54 -6.86
CA MET A 67 12.19 12.60 -5.98
C MET A 67 12.63 12.40 -4.53
N MET A 68 12.80 11.15 -4.08
CA MET A 68 13.35 10.88 -2.75
C MET A 68 14.79 11.36 -2.64
N ALA A 69 15.63 11.09 -3.64
CA ALA A 69 17.01 11.56 -3.69
C ALA A 69 17.11 13.10 -3.73
N LYS A 70 16.17 13.76 -4.42
CA LYS A 70 16.16 15.22 -4.58
C LYS A 70 15.60 15.96 -3.36
N TYR A 71 14.49 15.51 -2.81
CA TYR A 71 13.72 16.26 -1.79
C TYR A 71 13.86 15.69 -0.38
N HIS A 72 14.41 14.47 -0.23
CA HIS A 72 14.59 13.83 1.07
C HIS A 72 13.31 13.90 1.93
N TYR A 73 12.16 13.56 1.32
CA TYR A 73 10.84 13.72 1.94
C TYR A 73 10.53 12.74 3.08
N ILE A 74 11.52 11.94 3.50
CA ILE A 74 11.48 11.13 4.71
C ILE A 74 12.55 11.62 5.67
N GLY A 75 12.18 11.89 6.92
CA GLY A 75 13.15 12.29 7.93
C GLY A 75 12.52 12.84 9.21
N LEU A 76 13.31 12.81 10.30
CA LEU A 76 12.86 13.27 11.62
C LEU A 76 12.53 14.76 11.67
N LYS A 77 13.10 15.57 10.74
CA LYS A 77 12.84 17.01 10.67
C LYS A 77 11.35 17.32 10.50
N TYR A 78 10.59 16.49 9.80
CA TYR A 78 9.17 16.69 9.55
C TYR A 78 8.28 16.45 10.77
N LEU A 79 8.78 15.77 11.80
CA LEU A 79 8.06 15.62 13.08
C LEU A 79 7.76 16.97 13.74
N TRP A 80 8.66 17.95 13.59
CA TRP A 80 8.47 19.29 14.15
C TRP A 80 7.40 20.12 13.45
N TYR A 81 7.24 19.95 12.14
CA TYR A 81 6.34 20.78 11.34
C TYR A 81 5.01 20.09 11.01
N GLN A 82 5.03 18.77 10.83
CA GLN A 82 3.89 18.02 10.31
C GLN A 82 3.49 16.86 11.22
N HIS A 83 4.14 16.68 12.37
CA HIS A 83 3.96 15.54 13.26
C HIS A 83 4.10 14.19 12.53
N SER A 84 4.93 14.15 11.50
CA SER A 84 5.12 13.03 10.59
C SER A 84 6.60 12.87 10.24
N ILE A 85 7.06 11.66 10.01
CA ILE A 85 8.39 11.43 9.41
C ILE A 85 8.36 11.60 7.88
N LEU A 86 7.17 11.67 7.28
CA LEU A 86 6.98 11.93 5.86
C LEU A 86 6.61 13.40 5.67
N ASP A 87 7.17 14.04 4.65
CA ASP A 87 6.67 15.33 4.18
C ASP A 87 5.31 15.14 3.49
N GLN A 88 4.25 15.14 4.29
CA GLN A 88 2.91 14.86 3.80
C GLN A 88 2.40 15.94 2.85
N LYS A 89 2.78 17.20 3.07
CA LYS A 89 2.43 18.29 2.17
C LYS A 89 3.07 18.10 0.80
N LEU A 90 4.37 17.78 0.78
CA LEU A 90 5.08 17.53 -0.47
C LEU A 90 4.49 16.33 -1.22
N LEU A 91 4.23 15.21 -0.52
CA LEU A 91 3.78 13.97 -1.13
C LEU A 91 2.34 13.98 -1.65
N TYR A 92 1.43 14.66 -0.92
CA TYR A 92 -0.01 14.57 -1.21
C TYR A 92 -0.65 15.88 -1.69
N GLU A 93 0.12 17.00 -1.71
CA GLU A 93 -0.35 18.28 -2.22
C GLU A 93 0.53 18.74 -3.39
N ILE A 94 1.86 18.86 -3.19
CA ILE A 94 2.77 19.45 -4.18
C ILE A 94 3.14 18.47 -5.29
N PHE A 95 3.47 17.20 -4.96
CA PHE A 95 3.85 16.23 -5.99
C PHE A 95 2.74 16.01 -7.00
N PRO A 96 1.50 15.66 -6.60
CA PRO A 96 0.46 15.33 -7.57
C PRO A 96 -0.04 16.51 -8.38
N GLU A 97 0.24 17.74 -7.94
CA GLU A 97 -0.25 18.96 -8.60
C GLU A 97 0.83 19.67 -9.44
N GLU A 98 2.05 19.75 -8.94
CA GLU A 98 3.06 20.65 -9.49
C GLU A 98 4.32 19.91 -9.97
N LEU A 99 4.92 19.08 -9.13
CA LEU A 99 6.25 18.52 -9.40
C LEU A 99 6.21 17.20 -10.15
N LEU A 100 5.17 16.43 -9.96
CA LEU A 100 4.94 15.14 -10.59
C LEU A 100 3.45 14.96 -10.82
N PRO A 101 2.84 15.74 -11.71
CA PRO A 101 1.40 15.79 -11.91
C PRO A 101 0.78 14.41 -12.07
N TYR A 102 -0.33 14.19 -11.34
CA TYR A 102 -1.08 12.95 -11.42
C TYR A 102 -2.20 13.09 -12.45
N ASP A 103 -2.31 12.11 -13.33
CA ASP A 103 -3.38 12.09 -14.32
C ASP A 103 -4.68 11.53 -13.72
N TYR A 104 -5.42 12.43 -13.07
CA TYR A 104 -6.71 12.10 -12.46
C TYR A 104 -7.74 11.66 -13.51
N GLN A 105 -7.71 12.26 -14.71
CA GLN A 105 -8.65 11.92 -15.76
C GLN A 105 -8.42 10.49 -16.23
N ALA A 106 -7.19 10.11 -16.59
CA ALA A 106 -6.87 8.74 -16.97
C ALA A 106 -7.23 7.73 -15.88
N TYR A 107 -7.01 8.07 -14.59
CA TYR A 107 -7.41 7.22 -13.48
C TYR A 107 -8.94 7.06 -13.38
N TYR A 108 -9.71 8.15 -13.54
CA TYR A 108 -11.17 8.11 -13.41
C TYR A 108 -11.83 7.39 -14.59
N GLU A 109 -11.27 7.52 -15.80
CA GLU A 109 -11.75 6.88 -17.02
C GLU A 109 -11.35 5.39 -17.10
N ASN A 110 -10.35 4.95 -16.34
CA ASN A 110 -9.97 3.55 -16.31
C ASN A 110 -11.11 2.70 -15.75
N PRO A 111 -11.63 1.70 -16.49
CA PRO A 111 -12.74 0.86 -16.05
C PRO A 111 -12.37 -0.09 -14.90
N ALA A 112 -11.09 -0.31 -14.67
CA ALA A 112 -10.62 -1.15 -13.57
C ALA A 112 -10.94 -0.51 -12.21
N ARG A 113 -11.38 -1.33 -11.27
CA ARG A 113 -11.57 -0.92 -9.88
C ARG A 113 -10.24 -0.95 -9.13
N PHE A 114 -10.04 0.00 -8.23
CA PHE A 114 -8.85 0.01 -7.38
C PHE A 114 -9.20 0.36 -5.93
N GLU A 115 -9.05 -0.63 -5.05
CA GLU A 115 -9.23 -0.45 -3.60
C GLU A 115 -7.90 -0.14 -2.91
N MET A 116 -7.92 0.79 -1.98
CA MET A 116 -6.80 1.11 -1.09
C MET A 116 -7.15 0.73 0.34
N VAL A 117 -6.25 0.00 0.99
CA VAL A 117 -6.50 -0.52 2.35
C VAL A 117 -6.08 0.49 3.38
N THR A 118 -6.95 0.75 4.34
CA THR A 118 -6.70 1.55 5.53
C THR A 118 -7.11 0.80 6.79
N THR A 119 -6.60 1.20 7.95
CA THR A 119 -7.02 0.68 9.25
C THR A 119 -7.89 1.71 9.97
N ASN A 120 -9.14 1.39 10.24
CA ASN A 120 -10.01 2.24 11.04
C ASN A 120 -9.58 2.20 12.52
N CYS A 121 -9.17 3.34 13.06
CA CYS A 121 -8.64 3.43 14.42
C CYS A 121 -9.69 3.10 15.49
N MET A 122 -10.97 3.41 15.24
CA MET A 122 -12.06 3.15 16.20
C MET A 122 -12.36 1.66 16.33
N THR A 123 -12.38 0.95 15.20
CA THR A 123 -12.80 -0.45 15.15
C THR A 123 -11.64 -1.44 15.16
N GLY A 124 -10.41 -0.99 14.79
CA GLY A 124 -9.27 -1.86 14.57
C GLY A 124 -9.45 -2.80 13.36
N ARG A 125 -10.34 -2.49 12.43
CA ARG A 125 -10.61 -3.31 11.24
C ARG A 125 -10.09 -2.64 9.99
N ALA A 126 -9.80 -3.45 8.96
CA ALA A 126 -9.50 -2.96 7.63
C ALA A 126 -10.72 -2.23 7.03
N CYS A 127 -10.45 -1.16 6.29
CA CYS A 127 -11.38 -0.52 5.38
C CYS A 127 -10.77 -0.54 4.00
N TYR A 128 -11.54 -0.99 3.04
CA TYR A 128 -11.18 -1.07 1.63
C TYR A 128 -11.91 0.06 0.92
N LEU A 129 -11.16 1.08 0.51
CA LEU A 129 -11.72 2.33 0.01
C LEU A 129 -11.36 2.51 -1.46
N GLU A 130 -12.34 2.88 -2.24
CA GLU A 130 -12.22 3.22 -3.67
C GLU A 130 -12.72 4.64 -3.88
N GLU A 131 -12.11 5.37 -4.83
CA GLU A 131 -12.55 6.69 -5.25
C GLU A 131 -12.31 6.88 -6.75
N LYS A 132 -13.33 7.35 -7.48
CA LYS A 132 -13.29 7.53 -8.94
C LYS A 132 -13.84 8.89 -9.42
N LYS A 133 -14.03 9.85 -8.49
CA LYS A 133 -14.67 11.13 -8.84
C LYS A 133 -14.08 12.32 -8.09
N ASP A 134 -13.71 12.12 -6.82
CA ASP A 134 -13.26 13.18 -5.92
C ASP A 134 -11.76 13.07 -5.68
N LYS A 135 -11.01 14.03 -6.19
CA LYS A 135 -9.56 14.14 -6.08
C LYS A 135 -9.11 14.26 -4.62
N GLU A 136 -9.77 15.10 -3.84
CA GLU A 136 -9.37 15.36 -2.46
C GLU A 136 -9.57 14.09 -1.61
N ARG A 137 -10.70 13.40 -1.84
CA ARG A 137 -10.97 12.13 -1.18
C ARG A 137 -10.00 11.04 -1.62
N LEU A 138 -9.62 10.96 -2.90
CA LEU A 138 -8.62 10.04 -3.42
C LEU A 138 -7.27 10.23 -2.72
N LEU A 139 -6.80 11.48 -2.63
CA LEU A 139 -5.55 11.83 -1.96
C LEU A 139 -5.61 11.55 -0.45
N ALA A 140 -6.75 11.83 0.18
CA ALA A 140 -6.97 11.51 1.60
C ALA A 140 -6.90 9.99 1.87
N ILE A 141 -7.46 9.17 0.99
CA ILE A 141 -7.37 7.69 1.10
C ILE A 141 -5.92 7.22 0.92
N ALA A 142 -5.22 7.70 -0.10
CA ALA A 142 -3.81 7.35 -0.35
C ALA A 142 -2.92 7.74 0.84
N LYS A 143 -3.12 8.95 1.39
CA LYS A 143 -2.46 9.45 2.59
C LYS A 143 -2.76 8.56 3.80
N ALA A 144 -4.02 8.21 4.03
CA ALA A 144 -4.44 7.34 5.14
C ALA A 144 -3.81 5.95 5.02
N SER A 145 -3.82 5.35 3.80
CA SER A 145 -3.21 4.05 3.53
C SER A 145 -1.71 4.01 3.84
N SER A 146 -1.04 5.17 3.77
CA SER A 146 0.41 5.31 4.03
C SER A 146 0.74 5.97 5.37
N SER A 147 -0.25 6.27 6.21
CA SER A 147 -0.05 6.90 7.52
C SER A 147 0.45 5.87 8.54
N LEU A 148 1.78 5.76 8.65
CA LEU A 148 2.44 4.80 9.53
C LEU A 148 2.15 5.10 11.00
N PRO A 149 1.83 4.07 11.83
CA PRO A 149 1.61 4.27 13.25
C PRO A 149 2.87 4.80 13.94
N TYR A 150 2.67 5.61 14.96
CA TYR A 150 3.67 6.29 15.81
C TYR A 150 4.42 7.45 15.14
N VAL A 151 4.55 7.44 13.82
CA VAL A 151 5.46 8.36 13.09
C VAL A 151 4.74 9.22 12.06
N CYS A 152 3.44 8.98 11.87
CA CYS A 152 2.55 9.82 11.08
C CYS A 152 1.28 10.13 11.87
N PRO A 153 0.64 11.28 11.62
CA PRO A 153 -0.64 11.60 12.23
C PRO A 153 -1.74 10.67 11.72
N ILE A 154 -2.81 10.55 12.51
CA ILE A 154 -4.05 9.93 12.07
C ILE A 154 -4.65 10.78 10.96
N THR A 155 -4.99 10.17 9.84
CA THR A 155 -5.64 10.82 8.69
C THR A 155 -7.14 10.54 8.75
N TYR A 156 -7.96 11.55 8.50
CA TYR A 156 -9.41 11.40 8.48
C TYR A 156 -9.91 11.22 7.05
N VAL A 157 -10.69 10.16 6.83
CA VAL A 157 -11.41 9.91 5.58
C VAL A 157 -12.89 9.74 5.93
N ASP A 158 -13.75 10.51 5.31
CA ASP A 158 -15.20 10.53 5.59
C ASP A 158 -15.50 10.70 7.10
N GLY A 159 -14.76 11.56 7.79
CA GLY A 159 -14.86 11.80 9.22
C GLY A 159 -14.36 10.66 10.13
N ARG A 160 -13.79 9.61 9.56
CA ARG A 160 -13.30 8.42 10.31
C ARG A 160 -11.77 8.47 10.45
N PRO A 161 -11.24 8.26 11.67
CA PRO A 161 -9.79 8.23 11.90
C PRO A 161 -9.18 6.96 11.31
N MET A 162 -8.22 7.11 10.40
CA MET A 162 -7.57 6.05 9.66
C MET A 162 -6.04 6.09 9.83
N LEU A 163 -5.42 4.93 9.76
CA LEU A 163 -3.98 4.70 9.65
C LEU A 163 -3.68 3.67 8.56
N ASP A 164 -2.38 3.43 8.32
CA ASP A 164 -1.85 2.49 7.34
C ASP A 164 -2.55 1.12 7.39
N GLY A 165 -3.00 0.64 6.23
CA GLY A 165 -3.70 -0.63 6.09
C GLY A 165 -2.85 -1.83 6.49
N GLY A 166 -1.53 -1.74 6.36
CA GLY A 166 -0.58 -2.79 6.74
C GLY A 166 -0.49 -3.06 8.25
N ILE A 167 -1.30 -2.39 9.07
CA ILE A 167 -1.48 -2.74 10.48
C ILE A 167 -2.30 -4.03 10.60
N VAL A 168 -3.36 -4.16 9.80
CA VAL A 168 -4.36 -5.25 9.91
C VAL A 168 -4.43 -6.13 8.67
N ASP A 169 -4.12 -5.59 7.48
CA ASP A 169 -4.17 -6.33 6.23
C ASP A 169 -3.07 -5.85 5.28
N SER A 170 -1.89 -6.45 5.39
CA SER A 170 -0.71 -6.08 4.59
C SER A 170 -0.71 -6.67 3.19
N ILE A 171 -1.42 -7.80 2.97
CA ILE A 171 -1.48 -8.54 1.69
C ILE A 171 -2.94 -8.95 1.47
N PRO A 172 -3.79 -8.05 0.94
CA PRO A 172 -5.25 -8.18 0.97
C PRO A 172 -5.81 -9.15 -0.10
N VAL A 173 -5.21 -10.33 -0.26
CA VAL A 173 -5.65 -11.34 -1.24
C VAL A 173 -7.04 -11.88 -0.93
N LEU A 174 -7.40 -12.04 0.35
CA LEU A 174 -8.73 -12.50 0.73
C LEU A 174 -9.80 -11.48 0.30
N ARG A 175 -9.49 -10.18 0.39
CA ARG A 175 -10.40 -9.15 -0.10
C ARG A 175 -10.61 -9.26 -1.61
N ALA A 176 -9.57 -9.51 -2.39
CA ALA A 176 -9.68 -9.71 -3.83
C ALA A 176 -10.58 -10.93 -4.15
N ILE A 177 -10.44 -12.02 -3.42
CA ILE A 177 -11.31 -13.21 -3.55
C ILE A 177 -12.76 -12.88 -3.18
N GLU A 178 -13.01 -12.14 -2.09
CA GLU A 178 -14.35 -11.67 -1.71
C GLU A 178 -15.01 -10.79 -2.80
N GLN A 179 -14.21 -10.08 -3.60
CA GLN A 179 -14.68 -9.29 -4.73
C GLN A 179 -14.92 -10.12 -6.00
N GLY A 180 -14.76 -11.45 -5.94
CA GLY A 180 -15.01 -12.37 -7.03
C GLY A 180 -13.78 -12.71 -7.88
N TYR A 181 -12.58 -12.24 -7.50
CA TYR A 181 -11.33 -12.53 -8.21
C TYR A 181 -10.64 -13.74 -7.55
N GLU A 182 -11.06 -14.93 -7.94
CA GLU A 182 -10.54 -16.21 -7.41
C GLU A 182 -9.03 -16.40 -7.67
N ARG A 183 -8.53 -15.88 -8.79
CA ARG A 183 -7.12 -15.93 -9.18
C ARG A 183 -6.51 -14.54 -9.07
N ASN A 184 -5.32 -14.46 -8.49
CA ASN A 184 -4.68 -13.17 -8.25
C ASN A 184 -3.19 -13.20 -8.61
N VAL A 185 -2.70 -12.08 -9.13
CA VAL A 185 -1.27 -11.76 -9.14
C VAL A 185 -0.97 -10.96 -7.88
N VAL A 186 -0.07 -11.48 -7.05
CA VAL A 186 0.29 -10.87 -5.77
C VAL A 186 1.74 -10.38 -5.85
N VAL A 187 1.94 -9.07 -5.82
CA VAL A 187 3.27 -8.47 -5.82
C VAL A 187 3.71 -8.21 -4.39
N LEU A 188 4.77 -8.90 -3.99
CA LEU A 188 5.34 -8.86 -2.64
C LEU A 188 6.64 -8.06 -2.62
N THR A 189 6.95 -7.48 -1.48
CA THR A 189 8.18 -6.67 -1.24
C THR A 189 9.24 -7.44 -0.46
N ARG A 190 8.97 -8.71 -0.14
CA ARG A 190 9.86 -9.62 0.59
C ARG A 190 10.06 -10.92 -0.16
N ASN A 191 11.26 -11.49 -0.04
CA ASN A 191 11.57 -12.82 -0.59
C ASN A 191 10.81 -13.93 0.12
N ARG A 192 10.67 -15.08 -0.54
CA ARG A 192 10.02 -16.28 0.04
C ARG A 192 10.72 -16.70 1.34
N GLY A 193 9.95 -17.19 2.29
CA GLY A 193 10.43 -17.64 3.60
C GLY A 193 10.71 -16.52 4.61
N TYR A 194 10.57 -15.23 4.21
CA TYR A 194 10.70 -14.15 5.17
C TYR A 194 9.60 -14.20 6.24
N ARG A 195 10.00 -13.96 7.49
CA ARG A 195 9.05 -13.77 8.62
C ARG A 195 9.48 -12.57 9.46
N LYS A 196 8.52 -11.81 9.95
CA LYS A 196 8.78 -10.77 10.96
C LYS A 196 9.03 -11.43 12.31
N SER A 197 9.94 -10.86 13.10
CA SER A 197 10.10 -11.28 14.49
C SER A 197 8.79 -11.04 15.25
N GLU A 198 8.28 -12.07 15.91
CA GLU A 198 7.04 -12.04 16.70
C GLU A 198 7.26 -11.56 18.14
N LYS A 199 8.35 -10.86 18.40
CA LYS A 199 8.54 -10.22 19.72
C LYS A 199 7.33 -9.35 20.02
N ASP A 200 6.77 -9.51 21.22
CA ASP A 200 5.61 -8.76 21.68
C ASP A 200 5.86 -7.25 21.50
N ILE A 201 5.10 -6.65 20.60
CA ILE A 201 5.10 -5.20 20.42
C ILE A 201 4.19 -4.62 21.51
N ARG A 202 4.79 -4.22 22.62
CA ARG A 202 4.05 -3.49 23.65
C ARG A 202 3.76 -2.08 23.16
N VAL A 203 2.49 -1.80 22.91
CA VAL A 203 2.02 -0.44 22.62
C VAL A 203 1.96 0.32 23.96
N PRO A 204 2.73 1.40 24.15
CA PRO A 204 2.70 2.17 25.39
C PRO A 204 1.28 2.63 25.74
N ARG A 205 0.93 2.61 27.05
CA ARG A 205 -0.45 2.89 27.48
C ARG A 205 -0.92 4.31 27.15
N PHE A 206 0.00 5.26 27.05
CA PHE A 206 -0.30 6.67 26.73
C PHE A 206 -0.43 6.95 25.23
N ILE A 207 -0.09 5.98 24.35
CA ILE A 207 -0.23 6.12 22.90
C ILE A 207 -1.58 5.52 22.47
N TYR A 208 -2.32 6.24 21.64
CA TYR A 208 -3.64 5.83 21.13
C TYR A 208 -4.66 5.48 22.23
N THR A 209 -4.67 6.23 23.33
CA THR A 209 -5.58 6.00 24.47
C THR A 209 -7.05 6.03 24.06
N ARG A 210 -7.40 6.88 23.10
CA ARG A 210 -8.76 6.99 22.53
C ARG A 210 -9.13 5.82 21.61
N TYR A 211 -8.15 4.96 21.26
CA TYR A 211 -8.32 3.90 20.25
C TYR A 211 -7.86 2.53 20.80
N PRO A 212 -8.55 1.96 21.80
CA PRO A 212 -8.12 0.72 22.44
C PRO A 212 -8.06 -0.47 21.48
N ARG A 213 -8.98 -0.55 20.50
CA ARG A 213 -8.98 -1.62 19.49
C ARG A 213 -7.77 -1.51 18.54
N LEU A 214 -7.40 -0.28 18.15
CA LEU A 214 -6.17 -0.05 17.37
C LEU A 214 -4.94 -0.57 18.13
N ARG A 215 -4.84 -0.35 19.43
CA ARG A 215 -3.71 -0.83 20.24
C ARG A 215 -3.58 -2.35 20.24
N VAL A 216 -4.72 -3.06 20.28
CA VAL A 216 -4.75 -4.53 20.22
C VAL A 216 -4.22 -5.01 18.86
N VAL A 217 -4.69 -4.45 17.75
CA VAL A 217 -4.23 -4.90 16.42
C VAL A 217 -2.78 -4.53 16.15
N LEU A 218 -2.31 -3.39 16.66
CA LEU A 218 -0.90 -2.99 16.59
C LEU A 218 0.03 -4.00 17.29
N SER A 219 -0.36 -4.54 18.43
CA SER A 219 0.45 -5.55 19.14
C SER A 219 0.52 -6.88 18.36
N ARG A 220 -0.49 -7.22 17.58
CA ARG A 220 -0.59 -8.47 16.82
C ARG A 220 -0.11 -8.37 15.37
N ARG A 221 0.27 -7.18 14.89
CA ARG A 221 0.54 -6.93 13.46
C ARG A 221 1.61 -7.84 12.85
N CYS A 222 2.62 -8.24 13.62
CA CYS A 222 3.67 -9.14 13.11
C CYS A 222 3.15 -10.57 12.93
N GLN A 223 2.35 -11.04 13.86
CA GLN A 223 1.69 -12.35 13.79
C GLN A 223 0.73 -12.41 12.59
N VAL A 224 -0.15 -11.41 12.45
CA VAL A 224 -1.09 -11.33 11.32
C VAL A 224 -0.35 -11.32 9.98
N TYR A 225 0.71 -10.52 9.87
CA TYR A 225 1.53 -10.49 8.66
C TYR A 225 2.17 -11.84 8.32
N ASN A 226 2.73 -12.55 9.31
CA ASN A 226 3.34 -13.86 9.11
C ASN A 226 2.29 -14.89 8.67
N GLN A 227 1.09 -14.86 9.26
CA GLN A 227 -0.04 -15.73 8.84
C GLN A 227 -0.46 -15.43 7.39
N GLN A 228 -0.47 -14.15 6.98
CA GLN A 228 -0.74 -13.80 5.59
C GLN A 228 0.33 -14.35 4.64
N LEU A 229 1.63 -14.25 4.99
CA LEU A 229 2.70 -14.83 4.18
C LEU A 229 2.58 -16.35 4.04
N GLU A 230 2.25 -17.05 5.13
CA GLU A 230 2.03 -18.52 5.11
C GLU A 230 0.84 -18.90 4.20
N MET A 231 -0.23 -18.11 4.28
CA MET A 231 -1.38 -18.31 3.40
C MET A 231 -1.01 -18.06 1.93
N ILE A 232 -0.28 -17.00 1.63
CA ILE A 232 0.18 -16.68 0.27
C ILE A 232 1.08 -17.79 -0.28
N GLU A 233 2.05 -18.28 0.51
CA GLU A 233 2.94 -19.36 0.09
C GLU A 233 2.17 -20.65 -0.21
N ARG A 234 1.18 -20.98 0.63
CA ARG A 234 0.30 -22.15 0.39
C ARG A 234 -0.55 -21.96 -0.87
N MET A 235 -1.18 -20.80 -1.06
CA MET A 235 -2.00 -20.52 -2.24
C MET A 235 -1.17 -20.54 -3.54
N GLU A 236 0.09 -20.13 -3.47
CA GLU A 236 1.04 -20.21 -4.58
C GLU A 236 1.36 -21.67 -4.91
N ASP A 237 1.68 -22.48 -3.89
CA ASP A 237 1.97 -23.93 -4.05
C ASP A 237 0.75 -24.70 -4.59
N GLU A 238 -0.48 -24.25 -4.27
CA GLU A 238 -1.75 -24.77 -4.80
C GLU A 238 -2.06 -24.25 -6.23
N GLY A 239 -1.26 -23.35 -6.78
CA GLY A 239 -1.49 -22.74 -8.10
C GLY A 239 -2.69 -21.78 -8.19
N ARG A 240 -3.19 -21.29 -7.05
CA ARG A 240 -4.32 -20.36 -6.95
C ARG A 240 -3.93 -18.92 -7.18
N ILE A 241 -2.67 -18.56 -6.94
CA ILE A 241 -2.12 -17.24 -7.16
C ILE A 241 -0.79 -17.33 -7.91
N ILE A 242 -0.41 -16.19 -8.52
CA ILE A 242 0.94 -15.97 -9.05
C ILE A 242 1.61 -14.96 -8.12
N ALA A 243 2.61 -15.39 -7.37
CA ALA A 243 3.36 -14.52 -6.50
C ALA A 243 4.61 -13.99 -7.21
N ILE A 244 4.70 -12.67 -7.35
CA ILE A 244 5.87 -11.98 -7.88
C ILE A 244 6.59 -11.33 -6.70
N ARG A 245 7.85 -11.75 -6.45
CA ARG A 245 8.62 -11.27 -5.30
C ARG A 245 10.11 -11.18 -5.62
N PRO A 246 10.88 -10.38 -4.87
CA PRO A 246 12.33 -10.37 -5.00
C PRO A 246 12.91 -11.76 -4.65
N GLU A 247 13.85 -12.26 -5.44
CA GLU A 247 14.58 -13.50 -5.11
C GLU A 247 15.41 -13.34 -3.85
N GLN A 248 16.01 -12.15 -3.68
CA GLN A 248 16.83 -11.79 -2.55
C GLN A 248 16.20 -10.62 -1.78
N ARG A 249 16.65 -10.41 -0.54
CA ARG A 249 16.22 -9.27 0.26
C ARG A 249 16.54 -7.96 -0.45
N VAL A 250 15.53 -7.13 -0.69
CA VAL A 250 15.74 -5.75 -1.15
C VAL A 250 16.49 -4.98 -0.06
N VAL A 251 17.70 -4.53 -0.38
CA VAL A 251 18.62 -3.86 0.56
C VAL A 251 18.27 -2.38 0.60
N VAL A 252 17.12 -2.06 1.15
CA VAL A 252 16.70 -0.71 1.51
C VAL A 252 16.04 -0.76 2.87
N ASN A 253 16.25 0.25 3.69
CA ASN A 253 15.50 0.38 4.93
C ASN A 253 14.05 0.76 4.62
N ARG A 254 13.17 0.67 5.63
CA ARG A 254 11.74 0.97 5.43
C ARG A 254 11.48 2.46 5.17
N ILE A 255 12.41 3.29 5.62
CA ILE A 255 12.32 4.76 5.63
C ILE A 255 13.59 5.45 5.06
N GLU A 256 14.38 4.70 4.32
CA GLU A 256 15.51 5.22 3.53
C GLU A 256 15.28 4.99 2.05
#